data_0a215a9bf1636247c8290336045a2c91
#
_entry.id   0a215a9bf1636247c8290336045a2c91
#
_cell.length_a   1.000
_cell.length_b   1.000
_cell.length_c   1.000
_cell.angle_alpha   90.00
_cell.angle_beta   90.00
_cell.angle_gamma   90.00
#
_symmetry.space_group_name_H-M   'P 1'
#
loop_
_entity.id
_entity.type
_entity.pdbx_description
1 polymer ?
#
loop_
_entity_poly.entity_id
_entity_poly.type
_entity_poly.pdbx_seq_one_letter_code
_entity_poly.pdbx_strand_id
1 'polypeptide(L)'
;AQGLPPADKLIVKIGTGAFVLMPSESPMNCPDGLLAGISHSDDESGRYYFEGTVNGAAAAVKMIAKRFAVEDIKTELPEWLARVDSPTLFINTVGGLGAPWWRSGPDAYFLNEPVDSAEALVAVIESIVFLLQANIERMCRHNPPARTIRVSGGLSNLDGLCQRLADLSGLAVHRPVQVEATARGVAWQAAGGPADWPPGGAGKTFSTAQNTALAARYQRFTDVLKTL
;
A
#
# COMPACT_ATOMS: atom_id res chain seq x y z
N ALA A 1 -13.43 -1.17 13.74
CA ALA A 1 -12.47 -0.50 14.65
C ALA A 1 -12.12 0.92 14.24
N GLN A 2 -12.36 1.29 13.03
CA GLN A 2 -12.25 2.67 12.53
C GLN A 2 -13.59 3.16 11.98
N GLY A 3 -14.69 2.48 12.33
CA GLY A 3 -15.93 2.53 11.57
C GLY A 3 -15.75 1.84 10.22
N LEU A 4 -16.84 1.51 9.56
CA LEU A 4 -16.78 1.12 8.15
C LEU A 4 -16.40 2.38 7.37
N PRO A 5 -15.34 2.33 6.55
CA PRO A 5 -15.00 3.48 5.75
C PRO A 5 -16.17 3.76 4.80
N PRO A 6 -16.49 5.04 4.54
CA PRO A 6 -17.39 5.41 3.47
C PRO A 6 -16.93 4.79 2.14
N ALA A 7 -17.86 4.55 1.23
CA ALA A 7 -17.57 3.94 -0.08
C ALA A 7 -16.53 4.72 -0.92
N ASP A 8 -16.31 6.00 -0.59
CA ASP A 8 -15.35 6.88 -1.25
C ASP A 8 -13.92 6.84 -0.65
N LYS A 9 -13.64 5.85 0.24
CA LYS A 9 -12.32 5.72 0.90
C LYS A 9 -11.69 4.37 0.63
N LEU A 10 -10.44 4.42 0.20
CA LEU A 10 -9.57 3.25 0.19
C LEU A 10 -8.86 3.08 1.53
N ILE A 11 -8.68 1.83 1.93
CA ILE A 11 -7.83 1.47 3.07
C ILE A 11 -6.58 0.80 2.51
N VAL A 12 -5.41 1.29 2.90
CA VAL A 12 -4.13 0.67 2.56
C VAL A 12 -3.44 0.25 3.85
N LYS A 13 -3.14 -1.04 3.95
CA LYS A 13 -2.37 -1.60 5.05
C LYS A 13 -1.01 -2.05 4.53
N ILE A 14 0.09 -1.58 5.16
CA ILE A 14 1.45 -1.87 4.71
C ILE A 14 2.24 -2.50 5.86
N GLY A 15 2.25 -3.83 5.87
CA GLY A 15 2.97 -4.67 6.82
C GLY A 15 4.04 -5.52 6.12
N THR A 16 4.14 -6.82 6.44
CA THR A 16 5.03 -7.79 5.76
C THR A 16 4.75 -7.84 4.26
N GLY A 17 3.47 -7.97 3.89
CA GLY A 17 2.90 -7.63 2.60
C GLY A 17 2.08 -6.34 2.71
N ALA A 18 1.41 -5.95 1.63
CA ALA A 18 0.51 -4.81 1.67
C ALA A 18 -0.82 -5.13 0.97
N PHE A 19 -1.87 -4.40 1.37
CA PHE A 19 -3.22 -4.61 0.89
C PHE A 19 -3.89 -3.29 0.60
N VAL A 20 -4.60 -3.22 -0.52
CA VAL A 20 -5.54 -2.15 -0.83
C VAL A 20 -6.95 -2.72 -0.69
N LEU A 21 -7.77 -2.10 0.13
CA LEU A 21 -9.15 -2.54 0.38
C LEU A 21 -10.10 -1.43 -0.01
N MET A 22 -11.16 -1.80 -0.71
CA MET A 22 -12.26 -0.91 -1.06
C MET A 22 -13.58 -1.51 -0.61
N PRO A 23 -14.39 -0.80 0.20
CA PRO A 23 -15.72 -1.25 0.59
C PRO A 23 -16.59 -1.52 -0.64
N SER A 24 -17.42 -2.56 -0.58
CA SER A 24 -18.37 -2.92 -1.61
C SER A 24 -19.70 -3.36 -0.98
N GLU A 25 -20.79 -3.07 -1.65
CA GLU A 25 -22.13 -3.52 -1.26
C GLU A 25 -22.41 -4.97 -1.68
N SER A 26 -21.64 -5.48 -2.63
CA SER A 26 -21.81 -6.83 -3.17
C SER A 26 -20.48 -7.44 -3.58
N PRO A 27 -20.28 -8.76 -3.39
CA PRO A 27 -19.08 -9.45 -3.87
C PRO A 27 -19.10 -9.71 -5.37
N MET A 28 -20.26 -9.57 -6.04
CA MET A 28 -20.49 -10.03 -7.41
C MET A 28 -19.78 -9.23 -8.49
N ASN A 29 -19.47 -7.96 -8.21
CA ASN A 29 -18.84 -7.04 -9.18
C ASN A 29 -17.35 -6.84 -8.89
N CYS A 30 -16.69 -7.87 -8.38
CA CYS A 30 -15.25 -7.78 -8.11
C CYS A 30 -14.47 -7.62 -9.42
N PRO A 31 -13.65 -6.58 -9.56
CA PRO A 31 -12.81 -6.41 -10.76
C PRO A 31 -11.86 -7.59 -10.95
N ASP A 32 -11.62 -7.98 -12.19
CA ASP A 32 -10.72 -9.07 -12.54
C ASP A 32 -9.31 -8.85 -11.90
N GLY A 33 -8.78 -9.91 -11.34
CA GLY A 33 -7.48 -9.90 -10.67
C GLY A 33 -7.50 -9.38 -9.23
N LEU A 34 -8.64 -8.92 -8.72
CA LEU A 34 -8.83 -8.61 -7.30
C LEU A 34 -9.57 -9.75 -6.59
N LEU A 35 -9.57 -9.70 -5.26
CA LEU A 35 -10.33 -10.63 -4.43
C LEU A 35 -11.55 -9.93 -3.84
N ALA A 36 -12.63 -10.67 -3.66
CA ALA A 36 -13.77 -10.24 -2.87
C ALA A 36 -13.73 -10.92 -1.50
N GLY A 37 -13.98 -10.15 -0.45
CA GLY A 37 -14.00 -10.65 0.92
C GLY A 37 -15.16 -10.08 1.72
N ILE A 38 -15.42 -10.69 2.87
CA ILE A 38 -16.42 -10.25 3.84
C ILE A 38 -15.71 -9.45 4.93
N SER A 39 -16.11 -8.19 5.10
CA SER A 39 -15.58 -7.35 6.17
C SER A 39 -16.31 -7.53 7.49
N HIS A 40 -17.59 -7.82 7.43
CA HIS A 40 -18.46 -8.08 8.56
C HIS A 40 -19.71 -8.82 8.08
N SER A 41 -20.21 -9.75 8.86
CA SER A 41 -21.52 -10.38 8.66
C SER A 41 -22.20 -10.56 10.02
N ASP A 42 -23.50 -10.39 10.03
CA ASP A 42 -24.42 -10.77 11.08
C ASP A 42 -25.51 -11.66 10.50
N ASP A 43 -26.53 -12.02 11.28
CA ASP A 43 -27.59 -12.94 10.86
C ASP A 43 -28.47 -12.38 9.72
N GLU A 44 -28.44 -11.07 9.49
CA GLU A 44 -29.34 -10.38 8.54
C GLU A 44 -28.59 -9.74 7.36
N SER A 45 -27.29 -9.43 7.52
CA SER A 45 -26.56 -8.65 6.52
C SER A 45 -25.07 -9.05 6.41
N GLY A 46 -24.53 -8.85 5.22
CA GLY A 46 -23.10 -8.96 4.95
C GLY A 46 -22.55 -7.67 4.37
N ARG A 47 -21.34 -7.30 4.78
CA ARG A 47 -20.59 -6.20 4.19
C ARG A 47 -19.32 -6.73 3.56
N TYR A 48 -19.03 -6.27 2.38
CA TYR A 48 -17.99 -6.82 1.53
C TYR A 48 -16.89 -5.79 1.28
N TYR A 49 -15.79 -6.26 0.76
CA TYR A 49 -14.73 -5.42 0.23
C TYR A 49 -14.06 -6.11 -0.97
N PHE A 50 -13.45 -5.32 -1.81
CA PHE A 50 -12.48 -5.80 -2.80
C PHE A 50 -11.08 -5.60 -2.26
N GLU A 51 -10.19 -6.54 -2.55
CA GLU A 51 -8.82 -6.55 -2.07
C GLU A 51 -7.83 -6.70 -3.21
N GLY A 52 -6.84 -5.81 -3.22
CA GLY A 52 -5.63 -5.96 -4.00
C GLY A 52 -4.45 -6.27 -3.09
N THR A 53 -3.75 -7.37 -3.34
CA THR A 53 -2.64 -7.87 -2.51
C THR A 53 -1.29 -7.56 -3.14
N VAL A 54 -0.35 -7.09 -2.33
CA VAL A 54 1.08 -6.92 -2.64
C VAL A 54 1.89 -7.82 -1.72
N ASN A 55 2.55 -8.85 -2.26
CA ASN A 55 3.25 -9.85 -1.46
C ASN A 55 4.53 -9.30 -0.80
N GLY A 56 5.37 -8.60 -1.55
CA GLY A 56 6.67 -8.12 -1.10
C GLY A 56 6.64 -6.66 -0.61
N ALA A 57 6.21 -6.39 0.63
CA ALA A 57 6.34 -5.05 1.21
C ALA A 57 7.51 -4.99 2.22
N ALA A 58 7.27 -5.05 3.54
CA ALA A 58 8.38 -5.05 4.49
C ALA A 58 9.34 -6.25 4.32
N ALA A 59 8.87 -7.35 3.70
CA ALA A 59 9.73 -8.46 3.36
C ALA A 59 10.80 -8.07 2.34
N ALA A 60 10.44 -7.31 1.29
CA ALA A 60 11.38 -6.79 0.30
C ALA A 60 12.38 -5.79 0.92
N VAL A 61 11.87 -4.88 1.79
CA VAL A 61 12.74 -3.94 2.52
C VAL A 61 13.79 -4.68 3.34
N LYS A 62 13.38 -5.69 4.13
CA LYS A 62 14.30 -6.49 4.95
C LYS A 62 15.32 -7.26 4.11
N MET A 63 14.88 -7.83 2.98
CA MET A 63 15.75 -8.57 2.07
C MET A 63 16.87 -7.68 1.51
N ILE A 64 16.52 -6.49 1.03
CA ILE A 64 17.49 -5.56 0.44
C ILE A 64 18.34 -4.90 1.52
N ALA A 65 17.80 -4.54 2.68
CA ALA A 65 18.59 -4.04 3.79
C ALA A 65 19.68 -5.04 4.21
N LYS A 66 19.34 -6.34 4.28
CA LYS A 66 20.31 -7.40 4.53
C LYS A 66 21.38 -7.48 3.43
N ARG A 67 21.01 -7.37 2.15
CA ARG A 67 21.96 -7.37 1.02
C ARG A 67 22.97 -6.25 1.10
N PHE A 68 22.55 -5.06 1.55
CA PHE A 68 23.38 -3.86 1.67
C PHE A 68 23.92 -3.61 3.09
N ALA A 69 23.77 -4.58 4.01
CA ALA A 69 24.25 -4.51 5.39
C ALA A 69 23.75 -3.26 6.15
N VAL A 70 22.49 -2.85 5.90
CA VAL A 70 21.85 -1.74 6.62
C VAL A 70 21.27 -2.23 7.92
N GLU A 71 21.77 -1.73 9.05
CA GLU A 71 21.35 -2.18 10.38
C GLU A 71 20.20 -1.35 10.94
N ASP A 72 20.23 -0.04 10.78
CA ASP A 72 19.21 0.88 11.34
C ASP A 72 18.29 1.49 10.26
N ILE A 73 17.48 0.63 9.64
CA ILE A 73 16.49 1.02 8.63
C ILE A 73 15.53 2.09 9.17
N LYS A 74 15.22 2.07 10.46
CA LYS A 74 14.21 2.98 11.03
C LYS A 74 14.69 4.42 11.06
N THR A 75 15.95 4.65 11.31
CA THR A 75 16.55 5.98 11.34
C THR A 75 16.98 6.43 9.95
N GLU A 76 17.61 5.55 9.17
CA GLU A 76 18.22 5.93 7.91
C GLU A 76 17.20 6.09 6.76
N LEU A 77 16.21 5.19 6.65
CA LEU A 77 15.29 5.20 5.53
C LEU A 77 14.41 6.47 5.41
N PRO A 78 13.92 7.10 6.49
CA PRO A 78 13.24 8.39 6.41
C PRO A 78 14.08 9.49 5.77
N GLU A 79 15.37 9.58 6.14
CA GLU A 79 16.31 10.56 5.59
C GLU A 79 16.60 10.29 4.12
N TRP A 80 16.80 9.03 3.74
CA TRP A 80 17.00 8.64 2.35
C TRP A 80 15.80 8.94 1.46
N LEU A 81 14.59 8.68 1.96
CA LEU A 81 13.36 9.04 1.25
C LEU A 81 13.18 10.53 1.04
N ALA A 82 13.81 11.37 1.87
CA ALA A 82 13.77 12.83 1.73
C ALA A 82 14.79 13.36 0.72
N ARG A 83 15.89 12.64 0.46
CA ARG A 83 17.00 13.16 -0.38
C ARG A 83 17.14 12.43 -1.73
N VAL A 84 16.68 11.19 -1.84
CA VAL A 84 16.79 10.42 -3.10
C VAL A 84 15.52 10.62 -3.93
N ASP A 85 15.64 11.43 -4.98
CA ASP A 85 14.49 11.82 -5.80
C ASP A 85 14.28 10.92 -7.02
N SER A 86 15.34 10.24 -7.49
CA SER A 86 15.32 9.46 -8.72
C SER A 86 16.10 8.16 -8.61
N PRO A 87 15.62 7.21 -7.80
CA PRO A 87 16.27 5.92 -7.67
C PRO A 87 16.13 5.08 -8.94
N THR A 88 16.97 4.04 -9.07
CA THR A 88 16.76 2.97 -10.04
C THR A 88 15.41 2.28 -9.81
N LEU A 89 14.97 1.46 -10.76
CA LEU A 89 13.78 0.64 -10.59
C LEU A 89 14.12 -0.71 -9.93
N PHE A 90 13.40 -1.04 -8.88
CA PHE A 90 13.39 -2.37 -8.29
C PHE A 90 12.16 -3.14 -8.76
N ILE A 91 12.37 -4.23 -9.49
CA ILE A 91 11.30 -5.13 -9.94
C ILE A 91 10.98 -6.09 -8.80
N ASN A 92 9.95 -5.74 -8.06
CA ASN A 92 9.58 -6.38 -6.80
C ASN A 92 8.67 -7.59 -7.04
N THR A 93 9.28 -8.72 -7.23
CA THR A 93 8.64 -10.02 -7.34
C THR A 93 8.78 -10.87 -6.07
N VAL A 94 9.14 -10.24 -4.95
CA VAL A 94 9.31 -10.92 -3.65
C VAL A 94 7.99 -11.60 -3.21
N GLY A 95 8.00 -12.91 -3.11
CA GLY A 95 6.80 -13.70 -2.82
C GLY A 95 5.86 -13.88 -4.02
N GLY A 96 6.30 -13.55 -5.23
CA GLY A 96 5.50 -13.52 -6.44
C GLY A 96 4.71 -12.23 -6.61
N LEU A 97 4.20 -11.99 -7.81
CA LEU A 97 3.30 -10.89 -8.09
C LEU A 97 1.90 -11.23 -7.57
N GLY A 98 1.41 -10.46 -6.61
CA GLY A 98 0.04 -10.54 -6.11
C GLY A 98 -0.96 -9.95 -7.10
N ALA A 99 -2.02 -9.34 -6.59
CA ALA A 99 -3.02 -8.70 -7.42
C ALA A 99 -2.42 -7.54 -8.25
N PRO A 100 -2.91 -7.33 -9.46
CA PRO A 100 -3.92 -8.11 -10.18
C PRO A 100 -3.34 -9.26 -11.02
N TRP A 101 -2.04 -9.55 -10.92
CA TRP A 101 -1.34 -10.50 -11.83
C TRP A 101 -1.44 -11.96 -11.39
N TRP A 102 -1.38 -12.24 -10.10
CA TRP A 102 -1.46 -13.58 -9.49
C TRP A 102 -0.53 -14.60 -10.16
N ARG A 103 0.73 -14.26 -10.32
CA ARG A 103 1.72 -15.13 -10.95
C ARG A 103 3.06 -15.09 -10.23
N SER A 104 3.83 -16.16 -10.39
CA SER A 104 5.25 -16.13 -10.08
C SER A 104 5.97 -15.20 -11.06
N GLY A 105 7.14 -14.73 -10.67
CA GLY A 105 8.05 -13.93 -11.51
C GLY A 105 9.47 -14.43 -11.34
N PRO A 106 10.45 -13.83 -12.06
CA PRO A 106 11.85 -14.03 -11.76
C PRO A 106 12.17 -13.58 -10.33
N ASP A 107 13.36 -13.91 -9.83
CA ASP A 107 13.84 -13.32 -8.59
C ASP A 107 13.83 -11.79 -8.69
N ALA A 108 13.50 -11.13 -7.57
CA ALA A 108 13.43 -9.68 -7.54
C ALA A 108 14.80 -9.05 -7.84
N TYR A 109 14.83 -8.03 -8.68
CA TYR A 109 16.07 -7.44 -9.21
C TYR A 109 15.96 -5.94 -9.40
N PHE A 110 17.12 -5.27 -9.44
CA PHE A 110 17.20 -3.88 -9.89
C PHE A 110 17.37 -3.83 -11.40
N LEU A 111 16.72 -2.90 -12.05
CA LEU A 111 16.85 -2.72 -13.51
C LEU A 111 18.26 -2.23 -13.90
N ASN A 112 18.84 -1.38 -13.05
CA ASN A 112 20.26 -1.03 -13.04
C ASN A 112 20.75 -1.15 -11.60
N GLU A 113 22.01 -1.58 -11.38
CA GLU A 113 22.54 -1.68 -10.03
C GLU A 113 22.52 -0.30 -9.34
N PRO A 114 21.99 -0.22 -8.11
CA PRO A 114 21.97 1.02 -7.34
C PRO A 114 23.39 1.42 -6.91
N VAL A 115 23.64 2.72 -6.83
CA VAL A 115 24.96 3.23 -6.47
C VAL A 115 25.28 3.05 -4.99
N ASP A 116 24.27 2.99 -4.13
CA ASP A 116 24.41 2.81 -2.69
C ASP A 116 23.15 2.19 -2.04
N SER A 117 23.22 1.96 -0.73
CA SER A 117 22.11 1.42 0.06
C SER A 117 20.89 2.35 0.11
N ALA A 118 21.11 3.66 0.06
CA ALA A 118 20.04 4.65 0.09
C ALA A 118 19.20 4.56 -1.18
N GLU A 119 19.85 4.57 -2.35
CA GLU A 119 19.16 4.39 -3.62
C GLU A 119 18.42 3.05 -3.68
N ALA A 120 19.09 1.97 -3.24
CA ALA A 120 18.51 0.62 -3.24
C ALA A 120 17.22 0.56 -2.42
N LEU A 121 17.22 1.07 -1.19
CA LEU A 121 16.06 0.99 -0.31
C LEU A 121 14.94 1.97 -0.71
N VAL A 122 15.27 3.14 -1.26
CA VAL A 122 14.25 4.04 -1.83
C VAL A 122 13.60 3.42 -3.05
N ALA A 123 14.35 2.73 -3.92
CA ALA A 123 13.82 1.98 -5.05
C ALA A 123 12.83 0.88 -4.60
N VAL A 124 13.15 0.17 -3.52
CA VAL A 124 12.23 -0.82 -2.93
C VAL A 124 10.95 -0.17 -2.44
N ILE A 125 11.03 0.95 -1.73
CA ILE A 125 9.83 1.68 -1.28
C ILE A 125 8.98 2.16 -2.47
N GLU A 126 9.61 2.70 -3.51
CA GLU A 126 8.85 3.09 -4.72
C GLU A 126 8.19 1.89 -5.39
N SER A 127 8.83 0.74 -5.44
CA SER A 127 8.23 -0.48 -5.99
C SER A 127 6.96 -0.92 -5.25
N ILE A 128 6.94 -0.75 -3.92
CA ILE A 128 5.75 -1.02 -3.10
C ILE A 128 4.63 -0.03 -3.45
N VAL A 129 4.96 1.25 -3.57
CA VAL A 129 4.01 2.30 -3.99
C VAL A 129 3.47 2.00 -5.39
N PHE A 130 4.29 1.54 -6.32
CA PHE A 130 3.89 1.19 -7.68
C PHE A 130 2.93 0.01 -7.73
N LEU A 131 3.19 -1.04 -6.95
CA LEU A 131 2.30 -2.20 -6.85
C LEU A 131 0.97 -1.83 -6.17
N LEU A 132 0.99 -0.96 -5.16
CA LEU A 132 -0.23 -0.41 -4.56
C LEU A 132 -1.03 0.42 -5.57
N GLN A 133 -0.35 1.27 -6.34
CA GLN A 133 -0.98 2.11 -7.37
C GLN A 133 -1.67 1.28 -8.45
N ALA A 134 -1.06 0.21 -8.92
CA ALA A 134 -1.68 -0.68 -9.89
C ALA A 134 -3.00 -1.28 -9.38
N ASN A 135 -3.06 -1.63 -8.09
CA ASN A 135 -4.29 -2.10 -7.46
C ASN A 135 -5.33 -0.99 -7.28
N ILE A 136 -4.90 0.22 -6.90
CA ILE A 136 -5.78 1.40 -6.77
C ILE A 136 -6.42 1.73 -8.12
N GLU A 137 -5.64 1.77 -9.19
CA GLU A 137 -6.16 2.00 -10.55
C GLU A 137 -7.18 0.94 -10.96
N ARG A 138 -6.92 -0.32 -10.63
CA ARG A 138 -7.83 -1.42 -10.95
C ARG A 138 -9.17 -1.26 -10.23
N MET A 139 -9.14 -0.87 -8.96
CA MET A 139 -10.33 -0.62 -8.14
C MET A 139 -11.12 0.59 -8.65
N CYS A 140 -10.43 1.70 -8.91
CA CYS A 140 -11.09 2.96 -9.29
C CYS A 140 -11.71 2.96 -10.69
N ARG A 141 -11.31 2.03 -11.58
CA ARG A 141 -11.93 1.91 -12.92
C ARG A 141 -13.36 1.38 -12.89
N HIS A 142 -13.72 0.60 -11.88
CA HIS A 142 -14.98 -0.16 -11.84
C HIS A 142 -15.97 0.32 -10.77
N ASN A 143 -15.55 1.30 -9.95
CA ASN A 143 -16.35 1.79 -8.83
C ASN A 143 -16.30 3.33 -8.79
N PRO A 144 -17.22 3.98 -8.03
CA PRO A 144 -17.16 5.42 -7.87
C PRO A 144 -15.76 5.83 -7.39
N PRO A 145 -15.22 6.95 -7.89
CA PRO A 145 -13.84 7.34 -7.62
C PRO A 145 -13.64 7.54 -6.12
N ALA A 146 -12.68 6.79 -5.57
CA ALA A 146 -12.21 7.04 -4.22
C ALA A 146 -11.67 8.48 -4.13
N ARG A 147 -11.90 9.14 -3.01
CA ARG A 147 -11.46 10.52 -2.76
C ARG A 147 -10.24 10.59 -1.85
N THR A 148 -10.08 9.60 -1.00
CA THR A 148 -9.00 9.56 -0.01
C THR A 148 -8.51 8.14 0.22
N ILE A 149 -7.26 8.05 0.65
CA ILE A 149 -6.63 6.81 1.12
C ILE A 149 -6.38 6.92 2.61
N ARG A 150 -6.77 5.91 3.37
CA ARG A 150 -6.38 5.77 4.78
C ARG A 150 -5.32 4.69 4.91
N VAL A 151 -4.11 5.06 5.36
CA VAL A 151 -3.00 4.12 5.52
C VAL A 151 -2.87 3.62 6.95
N SER A 152 -2.33 2.41 7.10
CA SER A 152 -2.00 1.78 8.37
C SER A 152 -0.87 0.76 8.22
N GLY A 153 -0.37 0.22 9.35
CA GLY A 153 0.74 -0.74 9.39
C GLY A 153 2.11 -0.06 9.49
N GLY A 154 3.14 -0.84 9.82
CA GLY A 154 4.45 -0.32 10.21
C GLY A 154 5.14 0.58 9.17
N LEU A 155 5.07 0.23 7.88
CA LEU A 155 5.67 1.06 6.83
C LEU A 155 4.92 2.38 6.58
N SER A 156 3.68 2.50 7.02
CA SER A 156 2.95 3.78 6.93
C SER A 156 3.58 4.89 7.79
N ASN A 157 4.47 4.56 8.72
CA ASN A 157 5.22 5.56 9.49
C ASN A 157 6.26 6.32 8.66
N LEU A 158 6.58 5.85 7.46
CA LEU A 158 7.46 6.54 6.53
C LEU A 158 6.70 7.64 5.79
N ASP A 159 6.95 8.90 6.15
CA ASP A 159 6.32 10.07 5.52
C ASP A 159 6.57 10.09 4.01
N GLY A 160 7.79 9.78 3.59
CA GLY A 160 8.16 9.75 2.17
C GLY A 160 7.43 8.67 1.36
N LEU A 161 7.02 7.55 1.97
CA LEU A 161 6.15 6.55 1.34
C LEU A 161 4.73 7.10 1.18
N CYS A 162 4.17 7.66 2.25
CA CYS A 162 2.81 8.22 2.24
C CYS A 162 2.69 9.36 1.22
N GLN A 163 3.71 10.23 1.12
CA GLN A 163 3.73 11.32 0.14
C GLN A 163 3.79 10.79 -1.29
N ARG A 164 4.69 9.84 -1.60
CA ARG A 164 4.77 9.21 -2.93
C ARG A 164 3.46 8.51 -3.32
N LEU A 165 2.78 7.89 -2.36
CA LEU A 165 1.47 7.29 -2.61
C LEU A 165 0.42 8.36 -2.93
N ALA A 166 0.42 9.50 -2.22
CA ALA A 166 -0.47 10.61 -2.51
C ALA A 166 -0.20 11.22 -3.89
N ASP A 167 1.07 11.48 -4.21
CA ASP A 167 1.49 12.09 -5.47
C ASP A 167 1.14 11.22 -6.68
N LEU A 168 1.34 9.91 -6.56
CA LEU A 168 1.11 8.98 -7.67
C LEU A 168 -0.37 8.66 -7.85
N SER A 169 -1.11 8.45 -6.76
CA SER A 169 -2.54 8.11 -6.83
C SER A 169 -3.44 9.30 -7.16
N GLY A 170 -2.97 10.54 -6.94
CA GLY A 170 -3.80 11.73 -7.03
C GLY A 170 -4.83 11.83 -5.90
N LEU A 171 -4.70 11.03 -4.83
CA LEU A 171 -5.62 10.98 -3.70
C LEU A 171 -4.91 11.43 -2.42
N ALA A 172 -5.58 12.25 -1.60
CA ALA A 172 -5.05 12.61 -0.29
C ALA A 172 -4.88 11.34 0.57
N VAL A 173 -3.70 11.17 1.17
CA VAL A 173 -3.37 10.04 2.05
C VAL A 173 -3.45 10.48 3.50
N HIS A 174 -4.30 9.84 4.28
CA HIS A 174 -4.44 10.08 5.71
C HIS A 174 -3.85 8.93 6.53
N ARG A 175 -2.89 9.25 7.37
CA ARG A 175 -2.32 8.32 8.37
C ARG A 175 -2.84 8.68 9.76
N PRO A 176 -3.65 7.84 10.41
CA PRO A 176 -4.09 8.09 11.78
C PRO A 176 -2.90 7.99 12.77
N VAL A 177 -3.04 8.57 13.96
CA VAL A 177 -2.04 8.42 15.04
C VAL A 177 -1.83 6.94 15.37
N GLN A 178 -2.91 6.18 15.46
CA GLN A 178 -2.86 4.74 15.68
C GLN A 178 -2.80 3.98 14.36
N VAL A 179 -1.62 3.49 14.02
CA VAL A 179 -1.38 2.73 12.78
C VAL A 179 -1.65 1.22 12.92
N GLU A 180 -1.82 0.70 14.15
CA GLU A 180 -2.11 -0.70 14.43
C GLU A 180 -3.61 -1.02 14.25
N ALA A 181 -4.11 -0.84 13.03
CA ALA A 181 -5.54 -0.97 12.72
C ALA A 181 -6.09 -2.37 12.99
N THR A 182 -5.29 -3.43 12.79
CA THR A 182 -5.72 -4.82 13.01
C THR A 182 -5.96 -5.10 14.49
N ALA A 183 -4.98 -4.78 15.36
CA ALA A 183 -5.13 -4.97 16.80
C ALA A 183 -6.34 -4.18 17.35
N ARG A 184 -6.50 -2.96 16.84
CA ARG A 184 -7.64 -2.11 17.19
C ARG A 184 -8.97 -2.70 16.71
N GLY A 185 -9.01 -3.36 15.55
CA GLY A 185 -10.19 -4.05 15.03
C GLY A 185 -10.59 -5.24 15.89
N VAL A 186 -9.63 -6.06 16.25
CA VAL A 186 -9.86 -7.20 17.15
C VAL A 186 -10.37 -6.74 18.53
N ALA A 187 -9.76 -5.69 19.10
CA ALA A 187 -10.20 -5.13 20.36
C ALA A 187 -11.65 -4.59 20.32
N TRP A 188 -12.03 -3.93 19.22
CA TRP A 188 -13.40 -3.47 19.02
C TRP A 188 -14.40 -4.64 18.96
N GLN A 189 -14.08 -5.70 18.21
CA GLN A 189 -14.91 -6.90 18.14
C GLN A 189 -15.03 -7.59 19.50
N ALA A 190 -13.90 -7.76 20.21
CA ALA A 190 -13.87 -8.37 21.54
C ALA A 190 -14.70 -7.56 22.58
N ALA A 191 -14.83 -6.26 22.38
CA ALA A 191 -15.67 -5.39 23.21
C ALA A 191 -17.16 -5.39 22.80
N GLY A 192 -17.58 -6.26 21.89
CA GLY A 192 -18.98 -6.33 21.43
C GLY A 192 -19.36 -5.28 20.39
N GLY A 193 -18.39 -4.65 19.72
CA GLY A 193 -18.65 -3.69 18.66
C GLY A 193 -19.27 -2.37 19.09
N PRO A 194 -18.82 -1.72 20.19
CA PRO A 194 -19.48 -0.53 20.73
C PRO A 194 -19.52 0.61 19.69
N ALA A 195 -20.68 1.29 19.62
CA ALA A 195 -20.90 2.39 18.69
C ALA A 195 -20.07 3.64 19.04
N ASP A 196 -19.74 3.84 20.32
CA ASP A 196 -18.95 4.94 20.86
C ASP A 196 -17.44 4.66 20.88
N TRP A 197 -16.96 3.69 20.08
CA TRP A 197 -15.55 3.36 20.01
C TRP A 197 -14.69 4.59 19.68
N PRO A 198 -13.68 4.90 20.51
CA PRO A 198 -12.89 6.11 20.31
C PRO A 198 -12.29 6.18 18.90
N PRO A 199 -12.32 7.32 18.19
CA PRO A 199 -11.67 7.46 16.91
C PRO A 199 -10.15 7.21 17.02
N GLY A 200 -9.50 6.84 15.95
CA GLY A 200 -8.05 6.57 15.89
C GLY A 200 -7.14 7.80 16.13
N GLY A 201 -7.72 8.91 16.58
CA GLY A 201 -7.05 10.21 16.74
C GLY A 201 -6.90 10.98 15.43
N ALA A 202 -6.72 12.29 15.55
CA ALA A 202 -6.25 13.11 14.42
C ALA A 202 -4.88 12.59 14.00
N GLY A 203 -4.66 12.46 12.71
CA GLY A 203 -3.40 11.94 12.15
C GLY A 203 -2.74 13.00 11.26
N LYS A 204 -1.83 12.52 10.41
CA LYS A 204 -1.18 13.34 9.38
C LYS A 204 -1.84 13.09 8.03
N THR A 205 -2.11 14.17 7.30
CA THR A 205 -2.60 14.10 5.92
C THR A 205 -1.51 14.54 4.97
N PHE A 206 -1.30 13.77 3.92
CA PHE A 206 -0.39 14.04 2.81
C PHE A 206 -1.24 14.47 1.62
N SER A 207 -1.12 15.73 1.24
CA SER A 207 -1.79 16.27 0.06
C SER A 207 -1.03 15.88 -1.20
N THR A 208 -1.74 15.79 -2.30
CA THR A 208 -1.15 15.45 -3.60
C THR A 208 -0.27 16.57 -4.11
N ALA A 209 0.88 16.22 -4.67
CA ALA A 209 1.72 17.12 -5.44
C ALA A 209 2.00 16.51 -6.81
N GLN A 210 2.24 17.34 -7.80
CA GLN A 210 2.62 16.85 -9.12
C GLN A 210 4.06 16.34 -9.09
N ASN A 211 4.24 15.04 -9.32
CA ASN A 211 5.55 14.39 -9.37
C ASN A 211 5.69 13.60 -10.69
N THR A 212 6.04 14.33 -11.74
CA THR A 212 6.17 13.76 -13.09
C THR A 212 7.28 12.73 -13.20
N ALA A 213 8.36 12.88 -12.42
CA ALA A 213 9.47 11.91 -12.40
C ALA A 213 9.02 10.57 -11.77
N LEU A 214 8.26 10.61 -10.69
CA LEU A 214 7.69 9.40 -10.07
C LEU A 214 6.69 8.72 -11.02
N ALA A 215 5.83 9.50 -11.68
CA ALA A 215 4.87 8.98 -12.65
C ALA A 215 5.57 8.31 -13.86
N ALA A 216 6.66 8.89 -14.36
CA ALA A 216 7.45 8.29 -15.44
C ALA A 216 8.12 6.98 -15.01
N ARG A 217 8.65 6.90 -13.77
CA ARG A 217 9.19 5.65 -13.23
C ARG A 217 8.12 4.58 -13.05
N TYR A 218 6.93 4.96 -12.58
CA TYR A 218 5.79 4.05 -12.49
C TYR A 218 5.40 3.48 -13.86
N GLN A 219 5.30 4.32 -14.88
CA GLN A 219 5.00 3.86 -16.24
C GLN A 219 6.06 2.85 -16.73
N ARG A 220 7.34 3.16 -16.57
CA ARG A 220 8.44 2.24 -16.94
C ARG A 220 8.38 0.94 -16.13
N PHE A 221 8.07 1.00 -14.84
CA PHE A 221 7.89 -0.18 -13.98
C PHE A 221 6.76 -1.07 -14.51
N THR A 222 5.60 -0.50 -14.83
CA THR A 222 4.46 -1.26 -15.36
C THR A 222 4.75 -1.86 -16.73
N ASP A 223 5.52 -1.17 -17.58
CA ASP A 223 5.91 -1.70 -18.88
C ASP A 223 6.85 -2.91 -18.73
N VAL A 224 7.80 -2.88 -17.80
CA VAL A 224 8.62 -4.05 -17.47
C VAL A 224 7.74 -5.22 -16.98
N LEU A 225 6.79 -4.96 -16.09
CA LEU A 225 5.90 -6.04 -15.59
C LEU A 225 5.06 -6.69 -16.68
N LYS A 226 4.72 -5.99 -17.76
CA LYS A 226 3.98 -6.57 -18.89
C LYS A 226 4.82 -7.58 -19.67
N THR A 227 6.14 -7.48 -19.61
CA THR A 227 7.07 -8.36 -20.35
C THR A 227 7.53 -9.57 -19.55
N LEU A 228 7.27 -9.62 -18.26
CA LEU A 228 7.52 -10.78 -17.41
C LEU A 228 6.49 -11.88 -17.63
#